data_9c1156e0458a599a16a6db50b14bd06c
#
_entry.id   9c1156e0458a599a16a6db50b14bd06c
#
_cell.length_a   1.000
_cell.length_b   1.000
_cell.length_c   1.000
_cell.angle_alpha   90.00
_cell.angle_beta   90.00
_cell.angle_gamma   90.00
#
_symmetry.space_group_name_H-M   'P 1'
#
loop_
_entity.id
_entity.type
_entity.pdbx_description
1 polymer ?
#
loop_
_entity_poly.entity_id
_entity_poly.type
_entity_poly.pdbx_seq_one_letter_code
_entity_poly.pdbx_strand_id
1 'polypeptide(L)'
;MARQEINIGTAPTGAGGDTTRSGAVKINAMTQELYSRNAQLGTASNANIGTGPGNVMAVGSYGLGPRVVSDSRIYDSMNVWETGFGVITETTQFKPSNFAYGTLLNIAFPGTGYLGAQLWMSTLGSGVIGFRSGDYSTTSFNTIYHTGNTTRGSGGVLSAASPIMRIACVATSERRDLQEETFVPAGEWGVVNGEARGVTVERIGVGEYKVIGSLGLALEGWRTQDPCSPDGGRTLGVTESEQSEDGTVIIRLFKQRWTLSDDGEMFPGRGAPMDVPLNSWIDVRLEMPKIETPPPPTITEE
;
A
#
# COMPACT_ATOMS: atom_id res chain seq x y z
N MET A 1 35.22 -25.64 28.62
CA MET A 1 36.27 -26.27 29.48
C MET A 1 35.93 -26.06 30.96
N ALA A 2 36.27 -27.01 31.83
CA ALA A 2 35.99 -26.85 33.25
C ALA A 2 37.00 -25.88 33.88
N ARG A 3 36.54 -25.02 34.77
CA ARG A 3 37.38 -24.12 35.56
C ARG A 3 38.41 -24.94 36.32
N GLN A 4 39.71 -24.62 36.18
CA GLN A 4 40.75 -25.18 37.01
C GLN A 4 40.83 -24.35 38.27
N GLU A 5 40.66 -25.00 39.42
CA GLU A 5 40.75 -24.35 40.71
C GLU A 5 42.10 -24.70 41.38
N ILE A 6 42.76 -23.67 41.88
CA ILE A 6 43.97 -23.86 42.67
C ILE A 6 43.56 -24.30 44.09
N ASN A 7 43.93 -25.46 44.47
CA ASN A 7 43.70 -25.94 45.85
C ASN A 7 44.62 -25.23 46.81
N ILE A 8 44.09 -24.35 47.65
CA ILE A 8 44.86 -23.57 48.63
C ILE A 8 45.15 -24.36 49.92
N GLY A 9 44.64 -25.60 50.05
CA GLY A 9 44.82 -26.44 51.23
C GLY A 9 43.99 -26.00 52.43
N THR A 10 44.26 -26.62 53.58
CA THR A 10 43.50 -26.36 54.82
C THR A 10 44.15 -25.20 55.59
N ALA A 11 43.35 -24.19 55.98
CA ALA A 11 43.78 -23.08 56.81
C ALA A 11 44.16 -23.54 58.22
N PRO A 12 45.15 -22.92 58.92
CA PRO A 12 45.98 -21.83 58.43
C PRO A 12 47.30 -22.31 57.75
N THR A 13 47.54 -23.63 57.69
CA THR A 13 48.83 -24.19 57.25
C THR A 13 48.97 -24.44 55.76
N GLY A 14 47.85 -24.44 55.00
CA GLY A 14 47.88 -24.82 53.62
C GLY A 14 48.06 -26.31 53.31
N ALA A 15 48.01 -27.17 54.35
CA ALA A 15 48.26 -28.59 54.22
C ALA A 15 47.25 -29.24 53.19
N GLY A 16 47.83 -30.06 52.29
CA GLY A 16 47.08 -30.72 51.24
C GLY A 16 46.71 -29.84 50.01
N GLY A 17 47.21 -28.60 50.01
CA GLY A 17 47.03 -27.68 48.86
C GLY A 17 48.03 -27.97 47.73
N ASP A 18 47.77 -27.27 46.60
CA ASP A 18 48.68 -27.32 45.45
C ASP A 18 50.09 -26.79 45.83
N THR A 19 51.12 -27.40 45.30
CA THR A 19 52.44 -26.84 45.35
C THR A 19 52.57 -25.59 44.50
N THR A 20 53.54 -24.72 44.77
CA THR A 20 53.79 -23.53 43.93
C THR A 20 53.90 -23.90 42.44
N ARG A 21 54.51 -25.04 42.14
CA ARG A 21 54.66 -25.52 40.75
C ARG A 21 53.34 -25.98 40.17
N SER A 22 52.51 -26.75 40.90
CA SER A 22 51.22 -27.20 40.39
C SER A 22 50.22 -26.05 40.23
N GLY A 23 50.24 -25.09 41.15
CA GLY A 23 49.42 -23.84 40.98
C GLY A 23 49.88 -23.05 39.77
N ALA A 24 51.19 -22.88 39.55
CA ALA A 24 51.68 -22.18 38.35
C ALA A 24 51.32 -22.89 37.04
N VAL A 25 51.35 -24.24 37.02
CA VAL A 25 50.90 -25.01 35.83
C VAL A 25 49.39 -24.74 35.51
N LYS A 26 48.59 -24.76 36.57
CA LYS A 26 47.16 -24.45 36.41
C LYS A 26 46.92 -23.02 35.89
N ILE A 27 47.65 -22.02 36.41
CA ILE A 27 47.59 -20.64 35.95
C ILE A 27 48.00 -20.54 34.48
N ASN A 28 49.11 -21.16 34.09
CA ASN A 28 49.59 -21.15 32.71
C ASN A 28 48.58 -21.78 31.75
N ALA A 29 47.97 -22.90 32.16
CA ALA A 29 46.93 -23.57 31.35
C ALA A 29 45.69 -22.70 31.18
N MET A 30 45.19 -22.06 32.24
CA MET A 30 44.06 -21.11 32.16
C MET A 30 44.41 -19.90 31.32
N THR A 31 45.61 -19.35 31.48
CA THR A 31 46.06 -18.19 30.69
C THR A 31 46.17 -18.55 29.21
N GLN A 32 46.76 -19.68 28.88
CA GLN A 32 46.86 -20.14 27.48
C GLN A 32 45.47 -20.32 26.84
N GLU A 33 44.53 -20.87 27.61
CA GLU A 33 43.14 -20.99 27.12
C GLU A 33 42.49 -19.64 26.89
N LEU A 34 42.65 -18.68 27.82
CA LEU A 34 42.13 -17.33 27.67
C LEU A 34 42.70 -16.65 26.42
N TYR A 35 43.99 -16.72 26.20
CA TYR A 35 44.61 -16.17 24.98
C TYR A 35 44.11 -16.86 23.72
N SER A 36 43.94 -18.18 23.72
CA SER A 36 43.42 -18.93 22.58
C SER A 36 41.98 -18.56 22.27
N ARG A 37 41.15 -18.38 23.31
CA ARG A 37 39.75 -17.90 23.11
C ARG A 37 39.70 -16.47 22.62
N ASN A 38 40.51 -15.59 23.19
CA ASN A 38 40.54 -14.19 22.76
C ASN A 38 40.99 -14.06 21.31
N ALA A 39 41.92 -14.90 20.86
CA ALA A 39 42.35 -14.95 19.45
C ALA A 39 41.25 -15.44 18.48
N GLN A 40 40.26 -16.19 18.98
CA GLN A 40 39.12 -16.66 18.19
C GLN A 40 37.97 -15.63 18.12
N LEU A 41 38.00 -14.61 18.98
CA LEU A 41 37.01 -13.55 18.95
C LEU A 41 37.25 -12.65 17.75
N GLY A 42 36.22 -12.37 16.99
CA GLY A 42 36.27 -11.41 15.88
C GLY A 42 36.45 -9.97 16.38
N THR A 43 36.74 -9.07 15.46
CA THR A 43 36.94 -7.63 15.77
C THR A 43 35.76 -6.98 16.49
N ALA A 44 34.54 -7.47 16.26
CA ALA A 44 33.32 -6.98 16.91
C ALA A 44 33.29 -7.20 18.44
N SER A 45 34.05 -8.18 18.94
CA SER A 45 34.11 -8.47 20.39
C SER A 45 34.75 -7.37 21.23
N ASN A 46 35.60 -6.56 20.61
CA ASN A 46 36.28 -5.45 21.23
C ASN A 46 35.63 -4.09 20.95
N ALA A 47 34.55 -4.09 20.19
CA ALA A 47 33.83 -2.89 19.88
C ALA A 47 32.73 -2.61 20.92
N ASN A 48 32.52 -1.34 21.23
CA ASN A 48 31.38 -0.92 22.06
C ASN A 48 30.07 -1.10 21.31
N ILE A 49 28.99 -1.31 22.05
CA ILE A 49 27.65 -1.23 21.48
C ILE A 49 27.27 0.25 21.37
N GLY A 50 26.84 0.68 20.19
CA GLY A 50 26.44 2.06 19.94
C GLY A 50 26.19 2.34 18.45
N THR A 51 25.95 3.61 18.14
CA THR A 51 25.66 4.06 16.77
C THR A 51 26.82 4.84 16.13
N GLY A 52 27.89 5.07 16.87
CA GLY A 52 29.09 5.75 16.35
C GLY A 52 29.97 4.84 15.47
N PRO A 53 30.85 5.43 14.64
CA PRO A 53 31.79 4.69 13.81
C PRO A 53 32.65 3.73 14.68
N GLY A 54 32.78 2.49 14.21
CA GLY A 54 33.57 1.44 14.93
C GLY A 54 32.81 0.68 16.01
N ASN A 55 31.58 1.05 16.34
CA ASN A 55 30.73 0.32 17.29
C ASN A 55 29.95 -0.82 16.61
N VAL A 56 29.59 -1.81 17.41
CA VAL A 56 28.58 -2.81 17.03
C VAL A 56 27.20 -2.21 17.27
N MET A 57 26.37 -2.23 16.27
CA MET A 57 25.01 -1.71 16.36
C MET A 57 24.14 -2.62 17.23
N ALA A 58 23.45 -2.04 18.21
CA ALA A 58 22.46 -2.80 18.98
C ALA A 58 21.27 -3.21 18.12
N VAL A 59 20.72 -4.39 18.38
CA VAL A 59 19.44 -4.80 17.79
C VAL A 59 18.39 -3.75 18.17
N GLY A 60 17.70 -3.26 17.17
CA GLY A 60 16.72 -2.20 17.38
C GLY A 60 17.17 -0.81 16.97
N SER A 61 18.46 -0.55 16.85
CA SER A 61 18.96 0.74 16.33
C SER A 61 18.47 0.96 14.90
N TYR A 62 18.13 2.22 14.58
CA TYR A 62 17.58 2.64 13.29
C TYR A 62 16.34 1.87 12.83
N GLY A 63 15.65 1.20 13.74
CA GLY A 63 14.49 0.39 13.37
C GLY A 63 14.82 -0.99 12.82
N LEU A 64 16.08 -1.44 12.89
CA LEU A 64 16.50 -2.77 12.45
C LEU A 64 16.38 -3.79 13.58
N GLY A 65 15.80 -4.96 13.29
CA GLY A 65 15.65 -6.05 14.25
C GLY A 65 14.27 -6.67 14.26
N PRO A 66 13.95 -7.50 15.28
CA PRO A 66 12.65 -8.14 15.38
C PRO A 66 11.53 -7.12 15.56
N ARG A 67 10.30 -7.57 15.35
CA ARG A 67 9.07 -6.76 15.52
C ARG A 67 9.16 -5.97 16.84
N VAL A 68 8.94 -4.66 16.73
CA VAL A 68 8.93 -3.77 17.90
C VAL A 68 7.56 -3.80 18.52
N VAL A 69 7.52 -4.08 19.80
CA VAL A 69 6.31 -4.01 20.65
C VAL A 69 6.23 -2.72 21.46
N SER A 70 7.23 -1.81 21.33
CA SER A 70 7.23 -0.55 22.09
C SER A 70 6.94 0.65 21.18
N ASP A 71 6.32 1.66 21.74
CA ASP A 71 5.94 2.93 21.09
C ASP A 71 7.12 3.76 20.58
N SER A 72 8.36 3.37 20.91
CA SER A 72 9.59 4.10 20.58
C SER A 72 9.89 4.23 19.07
N ARG A 73 9.09 3.59 18.21
CA ARG A 73 9.23 3.69 16.74
C ARG A 73 7.99 4.23 16.05
N ILE A 74 7.02 4.70 16.81
CA ILE A 74 5.90 5.46 16.28
C ILE A 74 6.40 6.89 16.11
N TYR A 75 6.35 7.38 14.90
CA TYR A 75 6.70 8.76 14.65
C TYR A 75 5.51 9.68 14.97
N ASP A 76 5.71 10.61 15.91
CA ASP A 76 4.74 11.68 16.20
C ASP A 76 4.60 12.63 15.01
N SER A 77 5.63 12.71 14.18
CA SER A 77 5.69 13.58 13.03
C SER A 77 6.47 12.93 11.89
N MET A 78 6.04 13.12 10.65
CA MET A 78 6.83 12.72 9.48
C MET A 78 8.00 13.66 9.17
N ASN A 79 8.16 14.77 9.90
CA ASN A 79 9.35 15.60 9.85
C ASN A 79 10.42 15.00 10.78
N VAL A 80 11.15 14.02 10.29
CA VAL A 80 12.09 13.20 11.06
C VAL A 80 13.54 13.56 10.73
N TRP A 81 14.35 13.75 11.76
CA TRP A 81 15.77 14.11 11.64
C TRP A 81 16.72 12.90 11.48
N GLU A 82 16.25 11.72 11.82
CA GLU A 82 17.07 10.52 11.92
C GLU A 82 16.80 9.55 10.77
N THR A 83 17.85 8.94 10.25
CA THR A 83 17.72 7.81 9.33
C THR A 83 17.22 6.59 10.05
N GLY A 84 16.20 5.92 9.54
CA GLY A 84 15.68 4.70 10.15
C GLY A 84 14.35 4.25 9.59
N PHE A 85 13.81 3.21 10.24
CA PHE A 85 12.50 2.64 9.96
C PHE A 85 11.57 2.94 11.13
N GLY A 86 10.35 3.29 10.83
CA GLY A 86 9.35 3.56 11.86
C GLY A 86 7.93 3.32 11.39
N VAL A 87 7.00 3.59 12.28
CA VAL A 87 5.56 3.40 12.10
C VAL A 87 4.87 4.76 12.06
N ILE A 88 3.90 4.89 11.19
CA ILE A 88 3.01 6.03 11.06
C ILE A 88 1.64 5.60 11.56
N THR A 89 1.00 6.46 12.36
CA THR A 89 -0.34 6.26 12.91
C THR A 89 -1.26 7.42 12.54
N GLU A 90 -2.52 7.34 12.90
CA GLU A 90 -3.48 8.44 12.69
C GLU A 90 -3.02 9.77 13.30
N THR A 91 -2.36 9.71 14.45
CA THR A 91 -1.88 10.88 15.19
C THR A 91 -0.58 11.46 14.65
N THR A 92 0.13 10.76 13.77
CA THR A 92 1.36 11.26 13.17
C THR A 92 1.11 12.54 12.38
N GLN A 93 1.80 13.61 12.76
CA GLN A 93 1.70 14.92 12.09
C GLN A 93 2.38 14.91 10.71
N PHE A 94 1.94 15.80 9.83
CA PHE A 94 2.51 15.99 8.47
C PHE A 94 2.52 14.74 7.60
N LYS A 95 1.59 13.81 7.83
CA LYS A 95 1.35 12.67 6.94
C LYS A 95 0.39 13.03 5.81
N PRO A 96 0.38 12.29 4.69
CA PRO A 96 -0.64 12.47 3.66
C PRO A 96 -2.05 12.26 4.24
N SER A 97 -3.02 13.05 3.78
CA SER A 97 -4.40 13.03 4.31
C SER A 97 -5.13 11.71 4.07
N ASN A 98 -4.73 10.96 3.05
CA ASN A 98 -5.29 9.65 2.68
C ASN A 98 -4.54 8.47 3.30
N PHE A 99 -3.73 8.71 4.33
CA PHE A 99 -2.84 7.74 4.93
C PHE A 99 -3.03 7.71 6.45
N ALA A 100 -3.62 6.64 6.97
CA ALA A 100 -3.88 6.52 8.40
C ALA A 100 -2.76 5.77 9.14
N TYR A 101 -2.42 4.56 8.66
CA TYR A 101 -1.42 3.70 9.28
C TYR A 101 -0.46 3.15 8.25
N GLY A 102 0.82 3.04 8.62
CA GLY A 102 1.82 2.48 7.74
C GLY A 102 3.23 2.46 8.31
N THR A 103 4.16 2.12 7.45
CA THR A 103 5.59 2.12 7.75
C THR A 103 6.29 3.24 6.99
N LEU A 104 7.34 3.78 7.60
CA LEU A 104 8.18 4.84 7.05
C LEU A 104 9.64 4.39 7.03
N LEU A 105 10.27 4.47 5.86
CA LEU A 105 11.72 4.51 5.73
C LEU A 105 12.12 5.99 5.59
N ASN A 106 12.89 6.49 6.53
CA ASN A 106 13.45 7.83 6.50
C ASN A 106 14.96 7.78 6.25
N ILE A 107 15.43 8.54 5.28
CA ILE A 107 16.86 8.71 4.96
C ILE A 107 17.17 10.19 5.11
N ALA A 108 17.69 10.56 6.28
CA ALA A 108 18.03 11.94 6.58
C ALA A 108 19.30 12.38 5.82
N PHE A 109 19.28 13.59 5.31
CA PHE A 109 20.47 14.22 4.74
C PHE A 109 21.28 14.87 5.86
N PRO A 110 22.62 14.74 5.86
CA PRO A 110 23.48 15.41 6.86
C PRO A 110 23.35 16.92 6.76
N GLY A 111 23.00 17.59 7.85
CA GLY A 111 22.88 19.04 7.87
C GLY A 111 21.83 19.54 8.87
N THR A 112 21.40 20.78 8.69
CA THR A 112 20.34 21.41 9.47
C THR A 112 19.03 21.36 8.70
N GLY A 113 17.93 21.10 9.38
CA GLY A 113 16.59 21.05 8.78
C GLY A 113 16.12 19.65 8.46
N TYR A 114 14.89 19.53 8.02
CA TYR A 114 14.22 18.27 7.69
C TYR A 114 14.51 17.85 6.24
N LEU A 115 15.79 17.82 5.85
CA LEU A 115 16.20 17.42 4.52
C LEU A 115 16.40 15.90 4.43
N GLY A 116 15.97 15.30 3.32
CA GLY A 116 16.19 13.87 3.08
C GLY A 116 15.23 13.26 2.08
N ALA A 117 15.08 11.96 2.17
CA ALA A 117 14.14 11.19 1.38
C ALA A 117 13.31 10.29 2.29
N GLN A 118 12.03 10.16 1.98
CA GLN A 118 11.10 9.29 2.69
C GLN A 118 10.36 8.39 1.72
N LEU A 119 10.25 7.11 2.10
CA LEU A 119 9.37 6.15 1.44
C LEU A 119 8.38 5.64 2.50
N TRP A 120 7.10 5.67 2.19
CA TRP A 120 6.07 5.13 3.09
C TRP A 120 5.19 4.12 2.39
N MET A 121 4.67 3.18 3.17
CA MET A 121 3.78 2.12 2.71
C MET A 121 2.62 1.97 3.68
N SER A 122 1.39 2.00 3.16
CA SER A 122 0.19 1.73 3.94
C SER A 122 0.18 0.29 4.43
N THR A 123 -0.21 0.06 5.68
CA THR A 123 -0.43 -1.28 6.25
C THR A 123 -1.89 -1.67 6.30
N LEU A 124 -2.80 -0.74 6.06
CA LEU A 124 -4.24 -0.96 6.08
C LEU A 124 -4.86 -0.60 4.71
N GLY A 125 -5.37 -1.62 4.06
CA GLY A 125 -6.40 -1.62 3.03
C GLY A 125 -6.14 -0.98 1.68
N SER A 126 -5.40 0.11 1.57
CA SER A 126 -5.37 0.90 0.33
C SER A 126 -4.20 0.59 -0.61
N GLY A 127 -3.21 -0.20 -0.17
CA GLY A 127 -2.01 -0.45 -0.98
C GLY A 127 -1.26 0.81 -1.44
N VAL A 128 -1.42 1.93 -0.72
CA VAL A 128 -0.75 3.17 -1.07
C VAL A 128 0.73 3.09 -0.71
N ILE A 129 1.56 3.36 -1.71
CA ILE A 129 3.01 3.54 -1.56
C ILE A 129 3.32 4.94 -2.06
N GLY A 130 4.14 5.67 -1.32
CA GLY A 130 4.51 7.01 -1.74
C GLY A 130 5.90 7.41 -1.27
N PHE A 131 6.39 8.52 -1.81
CA PHE A 131 7.68 9.07 -1.46
C PHE A 131 7.66 10.60 -1.46
N ARG A 132 8.62 11.19 -0.78
CA ARG A 132 9.04 12.58 -0.96
C ARG A 132 10.55 12.71 -0.79
N SER A 133 11.13 13.75 -1.37
CA SER A 133 12.55 14.08 -1.21
C SER A 133 12.72 15.59 -1.18
N GLY A 134 13.73 16.05 -0.44
CA GLY A 134 14.00 17.47 -0.25
C GLY A 134 13.70 17.94 1.16
N ASP A 135 13.28 19.19 1.32
CA ASP A 135 12.85 19.74 2.60
C ASP A 135 11.44 19.28 2.94
N TYR A 136 11.29 18.50 4.01
CA TYR A 136 10.00 17.92 4.40
C TYR A 136 8.95 18.97 4.80
N SER A 137 9.37 20.18 5.16
CA SER A 137 8.45 21.26 5.49
C SER A 137 7.77 21.89 4.26
N THR A 138 8.37 21.72 3.08
CA THR A 138 7.91 22.36 1.83
C THR A 138 7.58 21.38 0.72
N THR A 139 8.10 20.14 0.77
CA THR A 139 7.91 19.14 -0.31
C THR A 139 6.59 18.40 -0.20
N SER A 140 5.93 18.29 -1.34
CA SER A 140 4.71 17.49 -1.48
C SER A 140 4.99 15.99 -1.47
N PHE A 141 3.98 15.23 -1.07
CA PHE A 141 4.00 13.77 -1.18
C PHE A 141 3.66 13.34 -2.60
N ASN A 142 4.39 12.35 -3.10
CA ASN A 142 4.15 11.73 -4.39
C ASN A 142 3.69 10.29 -4.19
N THR A 143 2.63 9.90 -4.87
CA THR A 143 2.15 8.53 -4.87
C THR A 143 2.88 7.71 -5.93
N ILE A 144 3.31 6.51 -5.57
CA ILE A 144 3.86 5.54 -6.52
C ILE A 144 2.69 4.78 -7.13
N TYR A 145 2.58 4.84 -8.44
CA TYR A 145 1.58 4.08 -9.18
C TYR A 145 2.03 2.63 -9.39
N HIS A 146 1.12 1.71 -9.12
CA HIS A 146 1.33 0.26 -9.29
C HIS A 146 0.01 -0.40 -9.75
N THR A 147 0.05 -1.68 -10.06
CA THR A 147 -1.10 -2.42 -10.60
C THR A 147 -2.35 -2.38 -9.74
N GLY A 148 -2.21 -2.13 -8.44
CA GLY A 148 -3.34 -2.04 -7.50
C GLY A 148 -4.00 -0.65 -7.43
N ASN A 149 -3.36 0.41 -7.93
CA ASN A 149 -3.88 1.79 -7.89
C ASN A 149 -3.87 2.48 -9.27
N THR A 150 -3.72 1.70 -10.34
CA THR A 150 -3.79 2.16 -11.73
C THR A 150 -4.71 1.28 -12.55
N THR A 151 -5.32 1.86 -13.57
CA THR A 151 -6.00 1.15 -14.64
C THR A 151 -5.19 1.26 -15.92
N ARG A 152 -5.24 0.22 -16.77
CA ARG A 152 -4.71 0.25 -18.12
C ARG A 152 -5.79 0.71 -19.08
N GLY A 153 -5.55 1.83 -19.73
CA GLY A 153 -6.36 2.26 -20.89
C GLY A 153 -6.03 1.43 -22.13
N SER A 154 -6.87 1.58 -23.17
CA SER A 154 -6.56 1.05 -24.50
C SER A 154 -5.23 1.64 -24.98
N GLY A 155 -4.28 0.76 -25.35
CA GLY A 155 -2.92 1.19 -25.71
C GLY A 155 -1.89 1.08 -24.56
N GLY A 156 -2.28 0.57 -23.38
CA GLY A 156 -1.34 0.27 -22.30
C GLY A 156 -0.95 1.47 -21.43
N VAL A 157 -1.57 2.61 -21.62
CA VAL A 157 -1.34 3.81 -20.79
C VAL A 157 -1.87 3.55 -19.39
N LEU A 158 -1.03 3.76 -18.37
CA LEU A 158 -1.43 3.71 -16.98
C LEU A 158 -2.05 5.05 -16.57
N SER A 159 -3.22 5.02 -15.97
CA SER A 159 -3.88 6.16 -15.34
C SER A 159 -4.21 5.84 -13.89
N ALA A 160 -4.35 6.88 -13.05
CA ALA A 160 -4.85 6.69 -11.69
C ALA A 160 -6.17 5.92 -11.73
N ALA A 161 -6.31 4.91 -10.88
CA ALA A 161 -7.55 4.17 -10.78
C ALA A 161 -8.65 5.11 -10.27
N SER A 162 -9.76 5.13 -10.99
CA SER A 162 -11.00 5.77 -10.55
C SER A 162 -12.03 4.68 -10.33
N PRO A 163 -13.02 4.85 -9.45
CA PRO A 163 -14.10 3.90 -9.31
C PRO A 163 -14.85 3.78 -10.64
N ILE A 164 -14.71 2.65 -11.32
CA ILE A 164 -15.30 2.41 -12.63
C ILE A 164 -16.12 1.12 -12.59
N MET A 165 -17.35 1.24 -13.09
CA MET A 165 -18.20 0.12 -13.46
C MET A 165 -18.32 0.04 -14.99
N ARG A 166 -18.22 -1.17 -15.54
CA ARG A 166 -18.55 -1.48 -16.94
C ARG A 166 -19.87 -2.20 -17.00
N ILE A 167 -20.85 -1.62 -17.67
CA ILE A 167 -22.13 -2.27 -17.95
C ILE A 167 -22.01 -3.01 -19.27
N ALA A 168 -22.17 -4.31 -19.24
CA ALA A 168 -22.02 -5.20 -20.39
C ALA A 168 -22.79 -6.51 -20.17
N CYS A 169 -23.05 -7.25 -21.23
CA CYS A 169 -23.53 -8.62 -21.13
C CYS A 169 -22.33 -9.54 -20.79
N VAL A 170 -22.00 -9.66 -19.52
CA VAL A 170 -20.79 -10.35 -19.04
C VAL A 170 -20.80 -11.85 -19.38
N ALA A 171 -21.97 -12.50 -19.26
CA ALA A 171 -22.12 -13.94 -19.48
C ALA A 171 -21.82 -14.41 -20.91
N THR A 172 -21.98 -13.52 -21.89
CA THR A 172 -21.83 -13.87 -23.31
C THR A 172 -20.68 -13.13 -23.98
N SER A 173 -20.01 -12.22 -23.29
CA SER A 173 -18.88 -11.48 -23.83
C SER A 173 -17.64 -12.34 -23.91
N GLU A 174 -16.94 -12.28 -25.02
CA GLU A 174 -15.62 -12.92 -25.22
C GLU A 174 -14.45 -11.99 -24.87
N ARG A 175 -14.75 -10.77 -24.39
CA ARG A 175 -13.75 -9.75 -24.10
C ARG A 175 -13.04 -10.04 -22.78
N ARG A 176 -11.72 -10.19 -22.83
CA ARG A 176 -10.87 -10.34 -21.65
C ARG A 176 -10.94 -9.15 -20.71
N ASP A 177 -11.14 -7.95 -21.26
CA ASP A 177 -11.27 -6.70 -20.50
C ASP A 177 -12.44 -6.72 -19.48
N LEU A 178 -13.36 -7.69 -19.62
CA LEU A 178 -14.49 -7.89 -18.71
C LEU A 178 -14.32 -9.10 -17.79
N GLN A 179 -13.29 -9.90 -17.97
CA GLN A 179 -13.11 -11.20 -17.31
C GLN A 179 -11.81 -11.35 -16.53
N GLU A 180 -10.79 -10.50 -16.77
CA GLU A 180 -9.43 -10.67 -16.25
C GLU A 180 -8.93 -9.49 -15.41
N GLU A 181 -8.14 -9.83 -14.41
CA GLU A 181 -7.18 -9.12 -13.55
C GLU A 181 -7.60 -7.80 -12.89
N THR A 182 -8.30 -6.89 -13.55
CA THR A 182 -8.64 -5.58 -12.99
C THR A 182 -10.11 -5.36 -12.71
N PHE A 183 -10.97 -6.21 -13.27
CA PHE A 183 -12.41 -6.14 -13.08
C PHE A 183 -12.95 -7.44 -12.49
N VAL A 184 -13.87 -7.30 -11.54
CA VAL A 184 -14.58 -8.42 -10.91
C VAL A 184 -16.07 -8.33 -11.21
N PRO A 185 -16.81 -9.47 -11.28
CA PRO A 185 -18.25 -9.46 -11.52
C PRO A 185 -19.02 -8.61 -10.51
N ALA A 186 -19.98 -7.83 -11.00
CA ALA A 186 -20.84 -6.93 -10.23
C ALA A 186 -22.32 -7.11 -10.61
N GLY A 187 -22.75 -8.35 -10.70
CA GLY A 187 -24.05 -8.78 -11.21
C GLY A 187 -23.93 -9.42 -12.59
N GLU A 188 -25.06 -9.76 -13.18
CA GLU A 188 -25.13 -10.40 -14.51
C GLU A 188 -24.74 -9.44 -15.65
N TRP A 189 -24.93 -8.15 -15.42
CA TRP A 189 -24.80 -7.11 -16.43
C TRP A 189 -23.65 -6.13 -16.19
N GLY A 190 -22.68 -6.51 -15.34
CA GLY A 190 -21.55 -5.61 -15.16
C GLY A 190 -20.37 -6.19 -14.41
N VAL A 191 -19.28 -5.44 -14.51
CA VAL A 191 -18.04 -5.68 -13.80
C VAL A 191 -17.52 -4.37 -13.21
N VAL A 192 -16.79 -4.44 -12.10
CA VAL A 192 -16.22 -3.28 -11.40
C VAL A 192 -14.73 -3.46 -11.18
N ASN A 193 -13.99 -2.37 -11.18
CA ASN A 193 -12.61 -2.37 -10.74
C ASN A 193 -12.48 -2.37 -9.21
N GLY A 194 -11.25 -2.49 -8.70
CA GLY A 194 -10.98 -2.52 -7.26
C GLY A 194 -11.51 -1.31 -6.49
N GLU A 195 -11.51 -0.13 -7.11
CA GLU A 195 -11.96 1.13 -6.51
C GLU A 195 -13.50 1.22 -6.39
N ALA A 196 -14.23 0.52 -7.26
CA ALA A 196 -15.70 0.45 -7.23
C ALA A 196 -16.23 -0.83 -6.56
N ARG A 197 -15.42 -1.49 -5.73
CA ARG A 197 -15.82 -2.73 -5.04
C ARG A 197 -17.06 -2.52 -4.18
N GLY A 198 -18.01 -3.45 -4.31
CA GLY A 198 -19.30 -3.39 -3.59
C GLY A 198 -20.42 -2.76 -4.40
N VAL A 199 -20.13 -2.17 -5.55
CA VAL A 199 -21.14 -1.70 -6.49
C VAL A 199 -21.69 -2.88 -7.27
N THR A 200 -22.99 -2.87 -7.53
CA THR A 200 -23.70 -3.87 -8.33
C THR A 200 -24.55 -3.20 -9.40
N VAL A 201 -24.79 -3.92 -10.50
CA VAL A 201 -25.69 -3.48 -11.55
C VAL A 201 -26.76 -4.52 -11.83
N GLU A 202 -27.99 -4.03 -12.01
CA GLU A 202 -29.16 -4.80 -12.38
C GLU A 202 -29.77 -4.23 -13.66
N ARG A 203 -30.12 -5.09 -14.63
CA ARG A 203 -30.88 -4.70 -15.79
C ARG A 203 -32.37 -4.69 -15.44
N ILE A 204 -33.00 -3.52 -15.46
CA ILE A 204 -34.40 -3.33 -15.10
C ILE A 204 -35.34 -3.25 -16.31
N GLY A 205 -34.77 -3.02 -17.50
CA GLY A 205 -35.51 -2.96 -18.74
C GLY A 205 -34.59 -3.04 -19.96
N VAL A 206 -35.16 -2.96 -21.17
CA VAL A 206 -34.39 -2.90 -22.40
C VAL A 206 -33.58 -1.60 -22.43
N GLY A 207 -32.24 -1.72 -22.38
CA GLY A 207 -31.36 -0.56 -22.36
C GLY A 207 -31.44 0.24 -21.06
N GLU A 208 -31.98 -0.32 -19.97
CA GLU A 208 -32.07 0.36 -18.69
C GLU A 208 -31.42 -0.46 -17.56
N TYR A 209 -30.46 0.17 -16.88
CA TYR A 209 -29.62 -0.45 -15.88
C TYR A 209 -29.63 0.38 -14.60
N LYS A 210 -29.76 -0.31 -13.47
CA LYS A 210 -29.73 0.29 -12.13
C LYS A 210 -28.40 -0.06 -11.45
N VAL A 211 -27.66 0.95 -11.06
CA VAL A 211 -26.38 0.85 -10.34
C VAL A 211 -26.59 1.21 -8.89
N ILE A 212 -26.13 0.36 -7.98
CA ILE A 212 -26.33 0.48 -6.53
C ILE A 212 -24.99 0.26 -5.80
N GLY A 213 -24.78 0.93 -4.67
CA GLY A 213 -23.60 0.75 -3.82
C GLY A 213 -22.55 1.83 -3.98
N SER A 214 -22.81 2.86 -4.78
CA SER A 214 -22.01 4.08 -4.86
C SER A 214 -22.70 5.26 -4.17
N LEU A 215 -21.98 6.38 -4.02
CA LEU A 215 -22.57 7.67 -3.64
C LEU A 215 -23.17 8.40 -4.84
N GLY A 216 -23.04 7.82 -6.02
CA GLY A 216 -23.54 8.36 -7.28
C GLY A 216 -22.46 8.45 -8.36
N LEU A 217 -22.68 9.29 -9.34
CA LEU A 217 -21.74 9.57 -10.42
C LEU A 217 -20.57 10.43 -9.93
N ALA A 218 -19.41 10.26 -10.55
CA ALA A 218 -18.22 11.03 -10.25
C ALA A 218 -18.49 12.55 -10.33
N LEU A 219 -17.96 13.28 -9.35
CA LEU A 219 -18.08 14.74 -9.25
C LEU A 219 -17.12 15.47 -10.19
N GLU A 220 -16.03 14.80 -10.60
CA GLU A 220 -14.99 15.37 -11.46
C GLU A 220 -14.70 14.48 -12.67
N GLY A 221 -14.33 15.10 -13.78
CA GLY A 221 -13.99 14.42 -15.02
C GLY A 221 -15.21 13.90 -15.78
N TRP A 222 -15.04 12.80 -16.50
CA TRP A 222 -16.13 12.16 -17.22
C TRP A 222 -16.99 11.31 -16.27
N ARG A 223 -18.26 11.13 -16.60
CA ARG A 223 -19.25 10.37 -15.81
C ARG A 223 -19.65 9.07 -16.48
N THR A 224 -19.96 9.14 -17.77
CA THR A 224 -20.33 7.98 -18.58
C THR A 224 -19.61 8.05 -19.92
N GLN A 225 -19.30 6.88 -20.48
CA GLN A 225 -18.78 6.76 -21.84
C GLN A 225 -19.68 5.80 -22.61
N ASP A 226 -20.09 6.24 -23.81
CA ASP A 226 -20.94 5.46 -24.70
C ASP A 226 -20.25 4.16 -25.13
N PRO A 227 -21.03 3.09 -25.38
CA PRO A 227 -20.48 1.84 -25.88
C PRO A 227 -19.90 2.04 -27.28
N CYS A 228 -18.66 1.61 -27.45
CA CYS A 228 -17.93 1.71 -28.72
C CYS A 228 -17.70 0.34 -29.36
N SER A 229 -17.63 0.32 -30.69
CA SER A 229 -17.22 -0.88 -31.43
C SER A 229 -15.77 -1.27 -31.07
N PRO A 230 -15.50 -2.54 -30.73
CA PRO A 230 -14.14 -3.01 -30.48
C PRO A 230 -13.24 -2.95 -31.74
N ASP A 231 -13.84 -2.86 -32.94
CA ASP A 231 -13.12 -2.90 -34.22
C ASP A 231 -12.73 -1.53 -34.77
N GLY A 232 -13.05 -0.45 -34.07
CA GLY A 232 -12.73 0.88 -34.61
C GLY A 232 -13.22 2.07 -33.83
N GLY A 233 -13.71 1.85 -32.61
CA GLY A 233 -14.10 2.94 -31.72
C GLY A 233 -15.35 3.73 -32.13
N ARG A 234 -16.13 3.24 -33.12
CA ARG A 234 -17.40 3.87 -33.51
C ARG A 234 -18.39 3.68 -32.36
N THR A 235 -19.05 4.78 -31.96
CA THR A 235 -20.14 4.78 -30.98
C THR A 235 -21.31 3.92 -31.48
N LEU A 236 -21.78 3.01 -30.64
CA LEU A 236 -22.84 2.06 -30.94
C LEU A 236 -24.20 2.50 -30.38
N GLY A 237 -24.21 3.48 -29.48
CA GLY A 237 -25.42 4.01 -28.88
C GLY A 237 -25.17 5.33 -28.17
N VAL A 238 -26.19 5.91 -27.59
CA VAL A 238 -26.16 7.14 -26.80
C VAL A 238 -26.61 6.82 -25.38
N THR A 239 -25.77 7.15 -24.38
CA THR A 239 -26.03 6.90 -22.97
C THR A 239 -26.59 8.14 -22.29
N GLU A 240 -27.63 7.96 -21.49
CA GLU A 240 -28.16 8.95 -20.55
C GLU A 240 -28.02 8.40 -19.12
N SER A 241 -27.78 9.28 -18.18
CA SER A 241 -27.66 8.91 -16.76
C SER A 241 -28.53 9.82 -15.90
N GLU A 242 -29.15 9.23 -14.88
CA GLU A 242 -29.93 9.90 -13.85
C GLU A 242 -29.50 9.39 -12.49
N GLN A 243 -29.40 10.27 -11.52
CA GLN A 243 -28.97 9.94 -10.16
C GLN A 243 -30.03 10.36 -9.15
N SER A 244 -30.36 9.46 -8.22
CA SER A 244 -31.23 9.73 -7.08
C SER A 244 -30.42 10.25 -5.88
N GLU A 245 -31.10 10.83 -4.89
CA GLU A 245 -30.47 11.36 -3.66
C GLU A 245 -29.77 10.28 -2.82
N ASP A 246 -30.21 9.03 -2.93
CA ASP A 246 -29.61 7.86 -2.23
C ASP A 246 -28.33 7.33 -2.90
N GLY A 247 -27.86 7.96 -3.98
CA GLY A 247 -26.70 7.53 -4.74
C GLY A 247 -26.97 6.44 -5.79
N THR A 248 -28.24 5.98 -5.92
CA THR A 248 -28.62 5.07 -7.00
C THR A 248 -28.51 5.78 -8.36
N VAL A 249 -27.89 5.12 -9.33
CA VAL A 249 -27.73 5.64 -10.68
C VAL A 249 -28.51 4.78 -11.66
N ILE A 250 -29.32 5.43 -12.50
CA ILE A 250 -30.00 4.80 -13.64
C ILE A 250 -29.25 5.18 -14.91
N ILE A 251 -28.84 4.17 -15.65
CA ILE A 251 -28.18 4.33 -16.95
C ILE A 251 -29.14 3.82 -18.04
N ARG A 252 -29.36 4.65 -19.03
CA ARG A 252 -30.21 4.32 -20.18
C ARG A 252 -29.41 4.39 -21.46
N LEU A 253 -29.52 3.37 -22.31
CA LEU A 253 -28.86 3.28 -23.60
C LEU A 253 -29.89 3.31 -24.72
N PHE A 254 -29.65 4.17 -25.69
CA PHE A 254 -30.52 4.36 -26.86
C PHE A 254 -29.72 4.14 -28.15
N LYS A 255 -30.42 3.68 -29.20
CA LYS A 255 -29.87 3.70 -30.56
C LYS A 255 -29.60 5.15 -30.95
N GLN A 256 -28.51 5.40 -31.63
CA GLN A 256 -28.23 6.71 -32.22
C GLN A 256 -29.20 6.96 -33.36
N ARG A 257 -29.88 8.12 -33.36
CA ARG A 257 -30.77 8.59 -34.41
C ARG A 257 -30.30 9.95 -34.89
N TRP A 258 -30.27 10.13 -36.19
CA TRP A 258 -30.02 11.43 -36.78
C TRP A 258 -31.37 12.12 -37.01
N THR A 259 -31.47 13.37 -36.59
CA THR A 259 -32.66 14.20 -36.74
C THR A 259 -32.28 15.40 -37.58
N LEU A 260 -33.15 15.74 -38.55
CA LEU A 260 -32.99 16.94 -39.37
C LEU A 260 -33.64 18.11 -38.60
N SER A 261 -32.89 19.20 -38.42
CA SER A 261 -33.42 20.45 -37.89
C SER A 261 -34.22 21.22 -38.94
N ASP A 262 -35.00 22.21 -38.52
CA ASP A 262 -35.72 23.10 -39.39
C ASP A 262 -34.79 23.90 -40.31
N ASP A 263 -33.56 24.09 -39.92
CA ASP A 263 -32.49 24.78 -40.68
C ASP A 263 -31.80 23.86 -41.70
N GLY A 264 -32.18 22.58 -41.76
CA GLY A 264 -31.60 21.60 -42.68
C GLY A 264 -30.34 20.94 -42.20
N GLU A 265 -29.92 21.13 -40.94
CA GLU A 265 -28.77 20.48 -40.35
C GLU A 265 -29.14 19.14 -39.71
N MET A 266 -28.22 18.15 -39.80
CA MET A 266 -28.36 16.85 -39.20
C MET A 266 -27.64 16.83 -37.84
N PHE A 267 -28.35 16.54 -36.77
CA PHE A 267 -27.76 16.37 -35.47
C PHE A 267 -28.08 15.00 -34.86
N PRO A 268 -27.14 14.43 -34.09
CA PRO A 268 -27.35 13.14 -33.43
C PRO A 268 -28.31 13.30 -32.24
N GLY A 269 -29.22 12.35 -32.09
CA GLY A 269 -30.16 12.27 -30.99
C GLY A 269 -30.41 10.82 -30.56
N ARG A 270 -31.30 10.65 -29.59
CA ARG A 270 -31.67 9.31 -29.09
C ARG A 270 -32.78 8.70 -29.95
N GLY A 271 -32.62 7.41 -30.25
CA GLY A 271 -33.64 6.58 -30.89
C GLY A 271 -34.35 5.67 -29.88
N ALA A 272 -34.70 4.46 -30.30
CA ALA A 272 -35.30 3.46 -29.43
C ALA A 272 -34.31 2.94 -28.38
N PRO A 273 -34.78 2.54 -27.18
CA PRO A 273 -33.96 1.86 -26.19
C PRO A 273 -33.31 0.60 -26.78
N MET A 274 -32.09 0.29 -26.34
CA MET A 274 -31.37 -0.92 -26.74
C MET A 274 -30.45 -1.40 -25.62
N ASP A 275 -30.29 -2.71 -25.52
CA ASP A 275 -29.28 -3.27 -24.62
C ASP A 275 -27.84 -3.05 -25.13
N VAL A 276 -26.87 -3.10 -24.23
CA VAL A 276 -25.45 -2.97 -24.57
C VAL A 276 -25.11 -4.05 -25.60
N PRO A 277 -24.52 -3.67 -26.74
CA PRO A 277 -24.13 -4.63 -27.77
C PRO A 277 -23.09 -5.61 -27.28
N LEU A 278 -23.12 -6.81 -27.82
CA LEU A 278 -22.15 -7.85 -27.53
C LEU A 278 -20.71 -7.35 -27.77
N ASN A 279 -19.81 -7.71 -26.87
CA ASN A 279 -18.40 -7.32 -26.88
C ASN A 279 -18.14 -5.80 -26.76
N SER A 280 -19.13 -5.06 -26.30
CA SER A 280 -19.02 -3.64 -25.97
C SER A 280 -19.50 -3.39 -24.53
N TRP A 281 -19.28 -2.21 -24.01
CA TRP A 281 -19.71 -1.81 -22.66
C TRP A 281 -19.92 -0.31 -22.54
N ILE A 282 -20.68 0.09 -21.51
CA ILE A 282 -20.78 1.47 -21.05
C ILE A 282 -19.83 1.60 -19.84
N ASP A 283 -18.87 2.50 -19.88
CA ASP A 283 -18.09 2.84 -18.70
C ASP A 283 -18.83 3.89 -17.87
N VAL A 284 -18.97 3.64 -16.56
CA VAL A 284 -19.59 4.55 -15.60
C VAL A 284 -18.57 4.84 -14.51
N ARG A 285 -18.23 6.10 -14.34
CA ARG A 285 -17.34 6.56 -13.27
C ARG A 285 -18.15 7.02 -12.07
N LEU A 286 -17.83 6.48 -10.92
CA LEU A 286 -18.62 6.59 -9.70
C LEU A 286 -17.88 7.39 -8.64
N GLU A 287 -18.64 7.92 -7.69
CA GLU A 287 -18.16 8.39 -6.41
C GLU A 287 -18.37 7.30 -5.36
N MET A 288 -17.35 6.98 -4.60
CA MET A 288 -17.41 5.91 -3.60
C MET A 288 -17.28 6.48 -2.19
N PRO A 289 -17.87 5.81 -1.17
CA PRO A 289 -17.64 6.15 0.21
C PRO A 289 -16.14 6.09 0.51
N LYS A 290 -15.62 7.05 1.26
CA LYS A 290 -14.26 6.95 1.80
C LYS A 290 -14.21 5.73 2.71
N ILE A 291 -13.29 4.82 2.45
CA ILE A 291 -13.08 3.65 3.30
C ILE A 291 -12.56 4.19 4.64
N GLU A 292 -13.39 4.15 5.68
CA GLU A 292 -12.92 4.33 7.04
C GLU A 292 -12.06 3.12 7.38
N THR A 293 -10.76 3.34 7.52
CA THR A 293 -9.83 2.29 7.92
C THR A 293 -10.14 1.88 9.36
N PRO A 294 -10.43 0.60 9.63
CA PRO A 294 -10.66 0.17 11.00
C PRO A 294 -9.42 0.46 11.86
N PRO A 295 -9.59 0.74 13.15
CA PRO A 295 -8.47 0.91 14.05
C PRO A 295 -7.60 -0.36 14.06
N PRO A 296 -6.29 -0.24 14.30
CA PRO A 296 -5.42 -1.39 14.36
C PRO A 296 -5.91 -2.36 15.46
N PRO A 297 -5.73 -3.66 15.29
CA PRO A 297 -6.09 -4.62 16.31
C PRO A 297 -5.34 -4.29 17.60
N THR A 298 -6.07 -4.16 18.70
CA THR A 298 -5.51 -3.98 20.03
C THR A 298 -4.61 -5.18 20.34
N ILE A 299 -3.34 -4.93 20.54
CA ILE A 299 -2.39 -5.97 20.96
C ILE A 299 -2.69 -6.24 22.43
N THR A 300 -3.39 -7.31 22.72
CA THR A 300 -3.41 -7.87 24.07
C THR A 300 -2.07 -8.52 24.32
N GLU A 301 -1.31 -7.99 25.26
CA GLU A 301 -0.11 -8.62 25.80
C GLU A 301 -0.54 -9.92 26.53
N GLU A 302 -0.09 -11.07 26.03
CA GLU A 302 -0.01 -12.34 26.78
C GLU A 302 1.42 -12.53 27.30
#